data_a33f01b91fac008a99e752add96ef902
#
_entry.id   a33f01b91fac008a99e752add96ef902
#
_cell.length_a   1.000
_cell.length_b   1.000
_cell.length_c   1.000
_cell.angle_alpha   90.00
_cell.angle_beta   90.00
_cell.angle_gamma   90.00
#
_symmetry.space_group_name_H-M   'P 1'
#
loop_
_entity.id
_entity.type
_entity.pdbx_description
1 polymer ?
#
loop_
_entity_poly.entity_id
_entity_poly.type
_entity_poly.pdbx_seq_one_letter_code
_entity_poly.pdbx_strand_id
1 'polypeptide(L)'
;ADSYFKNTIFPLLTPMVFDNYHGFPLLMNQLLTFGVVTRTTDEGKPQDRVTFVQIPQNLARFYEINRKDKIIFVPIEEIIRWKIKKLFRNVEIVSVNLFRITRNGDFTLEESDDLEADFVQEIKAKLKTRKKGRVVRLEVERNPSQFMMRILKERWTIDNANVFTINSLLDLRALWQIVNHRQFRDKGFKKPA
;
A
#
# COMPACT_ATOMS: atom_id res chain seq x y z
N ALA A 1 -13.35 8.28 -15.31
CA ALA A 1 -12.10 7.98 -14.59
C ALA A 1 -11.19 9.22 -14.45
N ASP A 2 -10.99 10.02 -15.50
CA ASP A 2 -10.10 11.21 -15.44
C ASP A 2 -10.54 12.25 -14.41
N SER A 3 -11.80 12.63 -14.42
CA SER A 3 -12.36 13.59 -13.45
C SER A 3 -12.27 13.03 -12.03
N TYR A 4 -12.61 11.76 -11.83
CA TYR A 4 -12.51 11.09 -10.54
C TYR A 4 -11.06 11.07 -10.02
N PHE A 5 -10.10 10.72 -10.89
CA PHE A 5 -8.70 10.79 -10.52
C PHE A 5 -8.30 12.20 -10.09
N LYS A 6 -8.58 13.21 -10.92
CA LYS A 6 -8.16 14.60 -10.68
C LYS A 6 -8.75 15.19 -9.40
N ASN A 7 -10.04 14.96 -9.17
CA ASN A 7 -10.79 15.66 -8.12
C ASN A 7 -10.86 14.88 -6.80
N THR A 8 -10.71 13.56 -6.84
CA THR A 8 -10.90 12.70 -5.67
C THR A 8 -9.62 11.96 -5.26
N ILE A 9 -8.92 11.34 -6.21
CA ILE A 9 -7.76 10.49 -5.88
C ILE A 9 -6.50 11.33 -5.72
N PHE A 10 -6.17 12.13 -6.73
CA PHE A 10 -4.91 12.87 -6.81
C PHE A 10 -4.61 13.75 -5.60
N PRO A 11 -5.57 14.51 -5.02
CA PRO A 11 -5.30 15.34 -3.85
C PRO A 11 -4.96 14.55 -2.58
N LEU A 12 -5.29 13.26 -2.54
CA LEU A 12 -5.05 12.39 -1.39
C LEU A 12 -3.74 11.59 -1.49
N LEU A 13 -3.10 11.60 -2.66
CA LEU A 13 -1.86 10.88 -2.87
C LEU A 13 -0.66 11.72 -2.44
N THR A 14 0.15 11.16 -1.54
CA THR A 14 1.37 11.80 -1.05
C THR A 14 2.58 10.93 -1.44
N PRO A 15 3.37 11.33 -2.44
CA PRO A 15 4.62 10.66 -2.73
C PRO A 15 5.64 10.87 -1.61
N MET A 16 6.23 9.77 -1.13
CA MET A 16 7.25 9.76 -0.08
C MET A 16 8.57 9.27 -0.68
N VAL A 17 9.49 10.17 -0.89
CA VAL A 17 10.79 9.87 -1.50
C VAL A 17 11.70 9.18 -0.49
N PHE A 18 12.42 8.16 -0.94
CA PHE A 18 13.54 7.55 -0.22
C PHE A 18 14.81 7.69 -1.05
N ASP A 19 15.77 8.43 -0.52
CA ASP A 19 17.09 8.65 -1.10
C ASP A 19 18.13 8.92 0.01
N ASN A 20 19.34 9.35 -0.39
CA ASN A 20 20.43 9.62 0.56
C ASN A 20 20.13 10.77 1.54
N TYR A 21 19.18 11.64 1.22
CA TYR A 21 18.81 12.82 2.02
C TYR A 21 17.55 12.58 2.84
N HIS A 22 16.68 11.68 2.37
CA HIS A 22 15.39 11.39 2.98
C HIS A 22 15.39 9.96 3.53
N GLY A 23 15.17 9.84 4.83
CA GLY A 23 15.05 8.53 5.48
C GLY A 23 13.89 7.70 4.92
N PHE A 24 13.95 6.38 5.17
CA PHE A 24 12.88 5.47 4.74
C PHE A 24 11.54 5.84 5.41
N PRO A 25 10.47 6.08 4.64
CA PRO A 25 9.20 6.51 5.17
C PRO A 25 8.52 5.41 6.01
N LEU A 26 7.72 5.85 6.99
CA LEU A 26 6.88 4.93 7.74
C LEU A 26 5.68 4.49 6.89
N LEU A 27 5.76 3.30 6.31
CA LEU A 27 4.64 2.72 5.57
C LEU A 27 3.64 2.08 6.53
N MET A 28 2.37 2.38 6.32
CA MET A 28 1.26 1.88 7.14
C MET A 28 1.00 0.39 6.89
N ASN A 29 0.59 -0.30 7.96
CA ASN A 29 0.26 -1.72 7.91
C ASN A 29 -0.92 -1.99 6.99
N GLN A 30 -0.80 -3.01 6.13
CA GLN A 30 -1.84 -3.53 5.25
C GLN A 30 -2.38 -2.51 4.21
N LEU A 31 -1.72 -1.36 4.01
CA LEU A 31 -2.05 -0.46 2.92
C LEU A 31 -1.37 -0.90 1.62
N LEU A 32 -2.14 -0.81 0.54
CA LEU A 32 -1.58 -0.92 -0.80
C LEU A 32 -0.65 0.26 -1.05
N THR A 33 0.53 -0.04 -1.52
CA THR A 33 1.58 0.94 -1.72
C THR A 33 2.22 0.73 -3.08
N PHE A 34 2.32 1.78 -3.87
CA PHE A 34 3.18 1.78 -5.04
C PHE A 34 4.62 2.07 -4.64
N GLY A 35 5.54 1.25 -5.11
CA GLY A 35 6.95 1.58 -5.17
C GLY A 35 7.29 1.99 -6.60
N VAL A 36 7.60 3.26 -6.80
CA VAL A 36 7.92 3.83 -8.09
C VAL A 36 9.42 4.08 -8.16
N VAL A 37 10.10 3.35 -9.03
CA VAL A 37 11.52 3.57 -9.30
C VAL A 37 11.64 4.61 -10.39
N THR A 38 12.34 5.68 -10.08
CA THR A 38 12.63 6.76 -11.02
C THR A 38 14.12 6.88 -11.24
N ARG A 39 14.50 7.31 -12.43
CA ARG A 39 15.90 7.58 -12.81
C ARG A 39 16.11 9.05 -13.05
N THR A 40 17.13 9.57 -12.43
CA THR A 40 17.65 10.92 -12.67
C THR A 40 19.12 10.83 -13.08
N THR A 41 19.62 11.86 -13.75
CA THR A 41 21.06 11.97 -14.01
C THR A 41 21.64 12.97 -13.02
N ASP A 42 22.56 12.50 -12.20
CA ASP A 42 23.27 13.32 -11.24
C ASP A 42 24.78 13.27 -11.58
N GLU A 43 25.40 14.43 -11.77
CA GLU A 43 26.81 14.55 -12.22
C GLU A 43 27.14 13.66 -13.44
N GLY A 44 26.20 13.52 -14.39
CA GLY A 44 26.36 12.71 -15.60
C GLY A 44 26.21 11.21 -15.38
N LYS A 45 25.87 10.72 -14.16
CA LYS A 45 25.63 9.32 -13.86
C LYS A 45 24.14 9.05 -13.61
N PRO A 46 23.60 7.96 -14.16
CA PRO A 46 22.23 7.57 -13.87
C PRO A 46 22.11 7.13 -12.40
N GLN A 47 21.15 7.68 -11.69
CA GLN A 47 20.83 7.33 -10.30
C GLN A 47 19.37 6.91 -10.18
N ASP A 48 19.15 5.71 -9.70
CA ASP A 48 17.81 5.19 -9.43
C ASP A 48 17.40 5.56 -8.00
N ARG A 49 16.14 6.01 -7.85
CA ARG A 49 15.51 6.34 -6.57
C ARG A 49 14.16 5.65 -6.46
N VAL A 50 13.72 5.38 -5.24
CA VAL A 50 12.38 4.84 -5.02
C VAL A 50 11.51 5.85 -4.28
N THR A 51 10.29 6.01 -4.78
CA THR A 51 9.26 6.81 -4.14
C THR A 51 8.08 5.92 -3.82
N PHE A 52 7.58 6.00 -2.59
CA PHE A 52 6.42 5.23 -2.16
C PHE A 52 5.17 6.10 -2.21
N VAL A 53 4.08 5.54 -2.75
CA VAL A 53 2.77 6.20 -2.82
C VAL A 53 1.73 5.25 -2.22
N GLN A 54 1.26 5.54 -1.01
CA GLN A 54 0.24 4.73 -0.35
C GLN A 54 -1.15 5.10 -0.85
N ILE A 55 -1.99 4.08 -1.06
CA ILE A 55 -3.39 4.29 -1.44
C ILE A 55 -4.21 4.50 -0.16
N PRO A 56 -4.87 5.64 0.01
CA PRO A 56 -5.65 5.94 1.21
C PRO A 56 -6.82 4.97 1.41
N GLN A 57 -7.08 4.57 2.67
CA GLN A 57 -8.15 3.62 3.02
C GLN A 57 -9.56 4.20 2.89
N ASN A 58 -9.70 5.50 2.90
CA ASN A 58 -10.99 6.20 2.77
C ASN A 58 -11.51 6.25 1.33
N LEU A 59 -10.72 5.78 0.37
CA LEU A 59 -11.16 5.64 -1.02
C LEU A 59 -11.83 4.29 -1.24
N ALA A 60 -12.95 4.28 -1.97
CA ALA A 60 -13.55 3.05 -2.44
C ALA A 60 -12.54 2.28 -3.30
N ARG A 61 -12.41 0.97 -3.03
CA ARG A 61 -11.42 0.15 -3.72
C ARG A 61 -11.72 -0.04 -5.21
N PHE A 62 -12.99 -0.07 -5.57
CA PHE A 62 -13.41 -0.19 -6.96
C PHE A 62 -14.17 1.05 -7.39
N TYR A 63 -13.76 1.60 -8.53
CA TYR A 63 -14.51 2.61 -9.27
C TYR A 63 -15.53 1.92 -10.17
N GLU A 64 -16.79 2.30 -10.06
CA GLU A 64 -17.89 1.68 -10.77
C GLU A 64 -18.20 2.42 -12.06
N ILE A 65 -18.29 1.67 -13.16
CA ILE A 65 -18.75 2.16 -14.45
C ILE A 65 -20.03 1.44 -14.81
N ASN A 66 -21.15 2.15 -14.73
CA ASN A 66 -22.44 1.62 -15.10
C ASN A 66 -22.64 1.70 -16.61
N ARG A 67 -23.00 0.58 -17.23
CA ARG A 67 -23.43 0.47 -18.62
C ARG A 67 -24.80 -0.20 -18.68
N LYS A 68 -25.50 -0.12 -19.86
CA LYS A 68 -26.88 -0.61 -19.99
C LYS A 68 -27.10 -2.00 -19.37
N ASP A 69 -26.22 -2.96 -19.65
CA ASP A 69 -26.40 -4.36 -19.28
C ASP A 69 -25.36 -4.89 -18.29
N LYS A 70 -24.43 -4.04 -17.83
CA LYS A 70 -23.34 -4.48 -16.96
C LYS A 70 -22.76 -3.37 -16.12
N ILE A 71 -22.21 -3.75 -14.97
CA ILE A 71 -21.35 -2.90 -14.15
C ILE A 71 -19.91 -3.39 -14.33
N ILE A 72 -19.00 -2.45 -14.52
CA ILE A 72 -17.56 -2.71 -14.55
C ILE A 72 -16.96 -2.14 -13.28
N PHE A 73 -16.26 -2.98 -12.52
CA PHE A 73 -15.51 -2.59 -11.34
C PHE A 73 -14.04 -2.45 -11.72
N VAL A 74 -13.52 -1.24 -11.65
CA VAL A 74 -12.11 -0.94 -11.95
C VAL A 74 -11.37 -0.75 -10.64
N PRO A 75 -10.34 -1.56 -10.31
CA PRO A 75 -9.53 -1.36 -9.12
C PRO A 75 -8.90 0.03 -9.13
N ILE A 76 -8.92 0.72 -7.99
CA ILE A 76 -8.42 2.09 -7.87
C ILE A 76 -6.92 2.17 -8.18
N GLU A 77 -6.17 1.12 -7.83
CA GLU A 77 -4.75 1.02 -8.16
C GLU A 77 -4.49 1.08 -9.66
N GLU A 78 -5.37 0.53 -10.49
CA GLU A 78 -5.21 0.59 -11.95
C GLU A 78 -5.43 2.02 -12.47
N ILE A 79 -6.37 2.75 -11.89
CA ILE A 79 -6.58 4.17 -12.22
C ILE A 79 -5.37 5.00 -11.81
N ILE A 80 -4.80 4.74 -10.63
CA ILE A 80 -3.60 5.42 -10.14
C ILE A 80 -2.41 5.08 -11.04
N ARG A 81 -2.19 3.80 -11.34
CA ARG A 81 -1.11 3.32 -12.23
C ARG A 81 -1.16 4.01 -13.59
N TRP A 82 -2.33 4.07 -14.20
CA TRP A 82 -2.52 4.75 -15.48
C TRP A 82 -2.15 6.24 -15.43
N LYS A 83 -2.37 6.89 -14.30
CA LYS A 83 -2.10 8.33 -14.11
C LYS A 83 -0.85 8.62 -13.28
N ILE A 84 -0.06 7.61 -12.93
CA ILE A 84 1.08 7.74 -12.01
C ILE A 84 2.09 8.80 -12.45
N LYS A 85 2.29 8.96 -13.77
CA LYS A 85 3.17 10.00 -14.35
C LYS A 85 2.81 11.42 -13.90
N LYS A 86 1.55 11.67 -13.52
CA LYS A 86 1.15 13.01 -13.03
C LYS A 86 1.75 13.36 -11.67
N LEU A 87 2.17 12.37 -10.91
CA LEU A 87 2.85 12.54 -9.62
C LEU A 87 4.37 12.79 -9.79
N PHE A 88 4.92 12.43 -10.95
CA PHE A 88 6.36 12.46 -11.22
C PHE A 88 6.64 13.34 -12.43
N ARG A 89 7.09 14.57 -12.18
CA ARG A 89 7.42 15.52 -13.24
C ARG A 89 8.92 15.49 -13.50
N ASN A 90 9.31 15.57 -14.78
CA ASN A 90 10.69 15.70 -15.23
C ASN A 90 11.63 14.57 -14.75
N VAL A 91 11.13 13.38 -14.54
CA VAL A 91 11.92 12.20 -14.20
C VAL A 91 11.47 11.00 -15.05
N GLU A 92 12.40 10.13 -15.39
CA GLU A 92 12.10 8.86 -16.04
C GLU A 92 11.54 7.87 -15.01
N ILE A 93 10.39 7.29 -15.30
CA ILE A 93 9.84 6.19 -14.50
C ILE A 93 10.37 4.87 -15.06
N VAL A 94 11.19 4.19 -14.27
CA VAL A 94 11.80 2.90 -14.62
C VAL A 94 10.84 1.74 -14.32
N SER A 95 10.18 1.78 -13.17
CA SER A 95 9.20 0.76 -12.79
C SER A 95 8.14 1.30 -11.84
N VAL A 96 6.97 0.67 -11.87
CA VAL A 96 5.84 0.93 -10.96
C VAL A 96 5.34 -0.41 -10.46
N ASN A 97 5.53 -0.70 -9.18
CA ASN A 97 5.14 -1.96 -8.59
C ASN A 97 4.24 -1.75 -7.38
N LEU A 98 3.16 -2.53 -7.32
CA LEU A 98 2.25 -2.52 -6.19
C LEU A 98 2.68 -3.58 -5.17
N PHE A 99 2.65 -3.23 -3.89
CA PHE A 99 2.92 -4.15 -2.80
C PHE A 99 2.11 -3.81 -1.54
N ARG A 100 2.13 -4.71 -0.59
CA ARG A 100 1.51 -4.55 0.73
C ARG A 100 2.39 -5.22 1.78
N ILE A 101 2.47 -4.62 2.96
CA ILE A 101 3.17 -5.18 4.10
C ILE A 101 2.19 -5.59 5.20
N THR A 102 2.55 -6.63 5.93
CA THR A 102 1.92 -6.97 7.20
C THR A 102 2.96 -6.87 8.32
N ARG A 103 2.59 -6.13 9.35
CA ARG A 103 3.40 -5.98 10.55
C ARG A 103 2.91 -6.90 11.65
N ASN A 104 3.83 -7.42 12.44
CA ASN A 104 3.45 -8.13 13.65
C ASN A 104 2.74 -7.16 14.61
N GLY A 105 1.60 -7.58 15.11
CA GLY A 105 0.81 -6.84 16.10
C GLY A 105 1.01 -7.34 17.52
N ASP A 106 1.78 -8.41 17.71
CA ASP A 106 2.01 -8.97 19.02
C ASP A 106 2.99 -8.10 19.81
N PHE A 107 2.57 -7.77 21.00
CA PHE A 107 3.41 -7.15 22.03
C PHE A 107 3.82 -8.24 22.99
N THR A 108 5.10 -8.41 23.20
CA THR A 108 5.56 -8.89 24.48
C THR A 108 5.32 -7.76 25.49
N LEU A 109 4.35 -7.95 26.37
CA LEU A 109 4.30 -7.27 27.63
C LEU A 109 5.53 -7.77 28.40
N GLU A 110 6.60 -7.01 28.42
CA GLU A 110 7.50 -7.08 29.55
C GLU A 110 6.66 -6.55 30.73
N GLU A 111 6.34 -7.44 31.63
CA GLU A 111 5.66 -7.14 32.90
C GLU A 111 6.53 -6.12 33.65
N SER A 112 6.19 -4.85 33.52
CA SER A 112 6.72 -3.84 34.42
C SER A 112 5.85 -3.87 35.66
N ASP A 113 6.44 -4.30 36.78
CA ASP A 113 5.81 -4.39 38.10
C ASP A 113 5.40 -3.04 38.73
N ASP A 114 5.44 -1.96 37.99
CA ASP A 114 5.03 -0.63 38.45
C ASP A 114 3.57 -0.34 38.07
N LEU A 115 2.69 -0.67 39.01
CA LEU A 115 1.23 -0.63 38.93
C LEU A 115 0.59 0.78 38.89
N GLU A 116 1.33 1.88 38.89
CA GLU A 116 0.74 3.23 39.00
C GLU A 116 1.22 4.29 38.03
N ALA A 117 2.16 4.01 37.13
CA ALA A 117 2.65 5.00 36.19
C ALA A 117 1.84 5.02 34.90
N ASP A 118 0.80 5.82 34.93
CA ASP A 118 0.21 6.46 33.75
C ASP A 118 -0.22 5.51 32.58
N PHE A 119 -1.26 4.70 32.87
CA PHE A 119 -1.95 3.83 31.90
C PHE A 119 -2.20 4.51 30.53
N VAL A 120 -2.44 5.83 30.51
CA VAL A 120 -2.65 6.60 29.27
C VAL A 120 -1.33 6.78 28.50
N GLN A 121 -0.20 7.00 29.19
CA GLN A 121 1.10 7.10 28.53
C GLN A 121 1.56 5.73 28.01
N GLU A 122 1.28 4.67 28.76
CA GLU A 122 1.57 3.31 28.33
C GLU A 122 0.74 2.90 27.10
N ILE A 123 -0.56 3.23 27.06
CA ILE A 123 -1.40 3.03 25.86
C ILE A 123 -0.89 3.84 24.68
N LYS A 124 -0.51 5.10 24.87
CA LYS A 124 0.08 5.94 23.82
C LYS A 124 1.41 5.37 23.31
N ALA A 125 2.27 4.89 24.19
CA ALA A 125 3.53 4.23 23.85
C ALA A 125 3.26 2.93 23.09
N LYS A 126 2.32 2.10 23.55
CA LYS A 126 1.89 0.85 22.89
C LYS A 126 1.30 1.11 21.51
N LEU A 127 0.45 2.13 21.34
CA LEU A 127 -0.08 2.53 20.04
C LEU A 127 1.03 3.02 19.09
N LYS A 128 2.04 3.71 19.62
CA LYS A 128 3.21 4.17 18.86
C LYS A 128 4.10 3.00 18.43
N THR A 129 4.27 2.00 19.29
CA THR A 129 5.01 0.77 19.00
C THR A 129 4.27 -0.09 17.97
N ARG A 130 2.93 -0.15 18.03
CA ARG A 130 2.09 -0.86 17.06
C ARG A 130 2.30 -0.36 15.62
N LYS A 131 2.52 0.92 15.42
CA LYS A 131 2.88 1.51 14.12
C LYS A 131 4.28 1.11 13.65
N LYS A 132 5.16 0.70 14.56
CA LYS A 132 6.57 0.35 14.30
C LYS A 132 6.83 -1.17 14.36
N GLY A 133 5.82 -2.02 14.58
CA GLY A 133 5.99 -3.46 14.62
C GLY A 133 6.79 -4.01 13.44
N ARG A 134 7.55 -5.09 13.67
CA ARG A 134 8.36 -5.76 12.63
C ARG A 134 7.48 -6.12 11.44
N VAL A 135 7.96 -5.88 10.22
CA VAL A 135 7.31 -6.39 9.01
C VAL A 135 7.58 -7.89 8.94
N VAL A 136 6.51 -8.67 8.92
CA VAL A 136 6.56 -10.14 8.91
C VAL A 136 6.10 -10.74 7.59
N ARG A 137 5.51 -9.94 6.71
CA ARG A 137 5.04 -10.39 5.41
C ARG A 137 5.10 -9.24 4.39
N LEU A 138 5.62 -9.54 3.22
CA LEU A 138 5.62 -8.66 2.05
C LEU A 138 4.88 -9.37 0.91
N GLU A 139 3.80 -8.80 0.46
CA GLU A 139 3.05 -9.24 -0.72
C GLU A 139 3.33 -8.25 -1.85
N VAL A 140 3.71 -8.75 -3.00
CA VAL A 140 4.11 -7.94 -4.16
C VAL A 140 3.51 -8.51 -5.44
N GLU A 141 3.18 -7.65 -6.40
CA GLU A 141 2.74 -8.09 -7.72
C GLU A 141 3.86 -8.77 -8.52
N ARG A 142 3.50 -9.36 -9.66
CA ARG A 142 4.44 -10.03 -10.56
C ARG A 142 5.55 -9.11 -11.04
N ASN A 143 6.74 -9.69 -11.24
CA ASN A 143 7.91 -9.02 -11.83
C ASN A 143 8.28 -7.71 -11.12
N PRO A 144 8.44 -7.72 -9.79
CA PRO A 144 8.81 -6.52 -9.07
C PRO A 144 10.22 -6.08 -9.43
N SER A 145 10.47 -4.77 -9.42
CA SER A 145 11.80 -4.20 -9.59
C SER A 145 12.78 -4.79 -8.57
N GLN A 146 13.88 -5.34 -9.03
CA GLN A 146 14.93 -5.89 -8.16
C GLN A 146 15.54 -4.79 -7.27
N PHE A 147 15.66 -3.57 -7.80
CA PHE A 147 16.13 -2.42 -7.04
C PHE A 147 15.21 -2.11 -5.85
N MET A 148 13.90 -2.01 -6.11
CA MET A 148 12.91 -1.82 -5.04
C MET A 148 12.93 -2.97 -4.03
N MET A 149 12.95 -4.23 -4.51
CA MET A 149 12.93 -5.40 -3.65
C MET A 149 14.13 -5.48 -2.72
N ARG A 150 15.32 -5.12 -3.20
CA ARG A 150 16.52 -5.05 -2.37
C ARG A 150 16.32 -4.06 -1.23
N ILE A 151 15.89 -2.84 -1.53
CA ILE A 151 15.63 -1.79 -0.52
C ILE A 151 14.62 -2.28 0.53
N LEU A 152 13.50 -2.88 0.11
CA LEU A 152 12.47 -3.35 1.04
C LEU A 152 12.97 -4.49 1.93
N LYS A 153 13.72 -5.45 1.37
CA LYS A 153 14.29 -6.57 2.11
C LYS A 153 15.33 -6.12 3.13
N GLU A 154 16.26 -5.26 2.71
CA GLU A 154 17.29 -4.69 3.58
C GLU A 154 16.66 -3.88 4.72
N ARG A 155 15.70 -3.02 4.38
CA ARG A 155 15.05 -2.14 5.36
C ARG A 155 14.33 -2.88 6.47
N TRP A 156 13.69 -3.98 6.16
CA TRP A 156 12.89 -4.74 7.13
C TRP A 156 13.53 -6.07 7.55
N THR A 157 14.71 -6.37 7.04
CA THR A 157 15.41 -7.65 7.29
C THR A 157 14.45 -8.81 7.07
N ILE A 158 13.76 -8.80 5.92
CA ILE A 158 12.72 -9.78 5.59
C ILE A 158 13.29 -10.91 4.72
N ASP A 159 13.07 -12.14 5.15
CA ASP A 159 13.50 -13.32 4.45
C ASP A 159 12.64 -13.63 3.22
N ASN A 160 13.20 -14.35 2.26
CA ASN A 160 12.48 -14.76 1.05
C ASN A 160 11.22 -15.59 1.37
N ALA A 161 11.23 -16.38 2.44
CA ALA A 161 10.07 -17.15 2.90
C ALA A 161 8.87 -16.27 3.28
N ASN A 162 9.10 -15.01 3.58
CA ASN A 162 8.08 -14.04 3.97
C ASN A 162 7.71 -13.07 2.83
N VAL A 163 8.20 -13.33 1.61
CA VAL A 163 7.88 -12.55 0.40
C VAL A 163 6.98 -13.38 -0.51
N PHE A 164 5.79 -12.86 -0.80
CA PHE A 164 4.77 -13.54 -1.58
C PHE A 164 4.47 -12.77 -2.86
N THR A 165 4.73 -13.41 -4.00
CA THR A 165 4.35 -12.85 -5.30
C THR A 165 2.89 -13.20 -5.58
N ILE A 166 2.07 -12.18 -5.78
CA ILE A 166 0.64 -12.30 -6.03
C ILE A 166 0.36 -12.08 -7.52
N ASN A 167 -0.31 -13.06 -8.10
CA ASN A 167 -0.63 -13.07 -9.53
C ASN A 167 -2.03 -12.51 -9.86
N SER A 168 -2.71 -12.00 -8.86
CA SER A 168 -4.07 -11.49 -8.94
C SER A 168 -4.19 -10.19 -8.15
N LEU A 169 -5.41 -9.80 -7.82
CA LEU A 169 -5.68 -8.64 -6.98
C LEU A 169 -5.03 -8.79 -5.60
N LEU A 170 -4.19 -7.85 -5.21
CA LEU A 170 -3.74 -7.75 -3.83
C LEU A 170 -4.93 -7.33 -2.93
N ASP A 171 -4.98 -7.87 -1.72
CA ASP A 171 -6.04 -7.59 -0.76
C ASP A 171 -7.46 -7.96 -1.25
N LEU A 172 -7.72 -9.25 -1.28
CA LEU A 172 -9.03 -9.81 -1.70
C LEU A 172 -10.21 -9.38 -0.81
N ARG A 173 -9.97 -8.82 0.39
CA ARG A 173 -11.04 -8.25 1.24
C ARG A 173 -11.83 -7.17 0.51
N ALA A 174 -11.22 -6.50 -0.44
CA ALA A 174 -11.88 -5.51 -1.29
C ALA A 174 -13.07 -6.08 -2.08
N LEU A 175 -13.09 -7.38 -2.35
CA LEU A 175 -14.20 -8.03 -3.07
C LEU A 175 -15.53 -7.91 -2.32
N TRP A 176 -15.52 -7.66 -1.01
CA TRP A 176 -16.75 -7.37 -0.27
C TRP A 176 -17.50 -6.14 -0.79
N GLN A 177 -16.82 -5.17 -1.41
CA GLN A 177 -17.49 -4.05 -2.08
C GLN A 177 -18.36 -4.55 -3.24
N ILE A 178 -17.90 -5.56 -3.98
CA ILE A 178 -18.65 -6.16 -5.11
C ILE A 178 -19.75 -7.06 -4.59
N VAL A 179 -19.45 -7.94 -3.62
CA VAL A 179 -20.42 -8.90 -3.04
C VAL A 179 -21.60 -8.16 -2.40
N ASN A 180 -21.32 -7.05 -1.70
CA ASN A 180 -22.35 -6.26 -1.02
C ASN A 180 -23.02 -5.22 -1.94
N HIS A 181 -22.66 -5.18 -3.22
CA HIS A 181 -23.25 -4.24 -4.16
C HIS A 181 -24.76 -4.51 -4.33
N ARG A 182 -25.56 -3.44 -4.32
CA ARG A 182 -27.04 -3.52 -4.35
C ARG A 182 -27.62 -4.43 -5.44
N GLN A 183 -26.97 -4.50 -6.61
CA GLN A 183 -27.44 -5.34 -7.72
C GLN A 183 -27.13 -6.83 -7.55
N PHE A 184 -26.28 -7.20 -6.59
CA PHE A 184 -25.86 -8.56 -6.34
C PHE A 184 -26.38 -9.11 -5.01
N ARG A 185 -27.00 -8.25 -4.20
CA ARG A 185 -27.47 -8.60 -2.85
C ARG A 185 -28.41 -9.82 -2.84
N ASP A 186 -29.27 -9.94 -3.84
CA ASP A 186 -30.22 -11.05 -3.98
C ASP A 186 -29.60 -12.30 -4.63
N LYS A 187 -28.39 -12.18 -5.22
CA LYS A 187 -27.65 -13.26 -5.84
C LYS A 187 -26.55 -13.82 -4.94
N GLY A 188 -26.36 -13.23 -3.77
CA GLY A 188 -25.38 -13.69 -2.79
C GLY A 188 -25.71 -15.05 -2.21
N PHE A 189 -24.69 -15.73 -1.68
CA PHE A 189 -24.90 -16.99 -0.96
C PHE A 189 -25.90 -16.78 0.18
N LYS A 190 -27.03 -17.49 0.13
CA LYS A 190 -27.92 -17.60 1.28
C LYS A 190 -27.11 -18.26 2.40
N LYS A 191 -27.05 -17.63 3.58
CA LYS A 191 -26.52 -18.31 4.75
C LYS A 191 -27.24 -19.63 4.90
N PRO A 192 -26.54 -20.76 5.14
CA PRO A 192 -27.21 -21.98 5.54
C PRO A 192 -28.06 -21.67 6.77
N ALA A 193 -29.28 -22.18 6.76
CA ALA A 193 -30.21 -22.05 7.87
C ALA A 193 -29.67 -22.77 9.12
#